data_ea96fb1b43d708764e09513965f23c3b
#
_entry.id   ea96fb1b43d708764e09513965f23c3b
#
_cell.length_a   1.000
_cell.length_b   1.000
_cell.length_c   1.000
_cell.angle_alpha   90.00
_cell.angle_beta   90.00
_cell.angle_gamma   90.00
#
_symmetry.space_group_name_H-M   'P 1'
#
loop_
_entity.id
_entity.type
_entity.pdbx_description
1 polymer ?
#
loop_
_entity_poly.entity_id
_entity_poly.type
_entity_poly.pdbx_seq_one_letter_code
_entity_poly.pdbx_strand_id
1 'polypeptide(L)'
;INGGLRRLNAERIMALAADTADARLWSEPFRQLGNSQVESGFADHRTYVYDGDEVDQRIHLGFDLAATANVPILAANTGRIIWADFLGIYGNCVIVDHGMGLQSLYAHLSSIGVRVGDTVSRDDELGRSGMTGLAGGDHLHFAILLHGWPITPMEWWDPHWIEDRITRKLRAAS
;
A
#
# COMPACT_ATOMS: atom_id res chain seq x y z
N ILE A 1 -20.30 4.54 8.85
CA ILE A 1 -20.34 5.00 7.46
C ILE A 1 -19.39 4.13 6.63
N ASN A 2 -19.83 3.64 5.46
CA ASN A 2 -19.04 2.79 4.55
C ASN A 2 -18.57 1.42 5.09
N GLY A 3 -19.11 0.92 6.20
CA GLY A 3 -18.69 -0.36 6.80
C GLY A 3 -18.83 -1.56 5.84
N GLY A 4 -19.91 -1.61 5.07
CA GLY A 4 -20.10 -2.64 4.03
C GLY A 4 -19.05 -2.59 2.94
N LEU A 5 -18.73 -1.39 2.43
CA LEU A 5 -17.71 -1.19 1.39
C LEU A 5 -16.30 -1.55 1.90
N ARG A 6 -15.97 -1.16 3.14
CA ARG A 6 -14.69 -1.53 3.78
C ARG A 6 -14.53 -3.04 3.90
N ARG A 7 -15.60 -3.75 4.30
CA ARG A 7 -15.60 -5.22 4.38
C ARG A 7 -15.36 -5.84 3.01
N LEU A 8 -16.06 -5.39 1.97
CA LEU A 8 -15.85 -5.88 0.61
C LEU A 8 -14.43 -5.63 0.10
N ASN A 9 -13.83 -4.46 0.43
CA ASN A 9 -12.44 -4.17 0.08
C ASN A 9 -11.47 -5.12 0.82
N ALA A 10 -11.66 -5.36 2.11
CA ALA A 10 -10.84 -6.30 2.87
C ALA A 10 -10.95 -7.74 2.31
N GLU A 11 -12.17 -8.21 2.00
CA GLU A 11 -12.40 -9.50 1.36
C GLU A 11 -11.67 -9.61 0.00
N ARG A 12 -11.70 -8.55 -0.81
CA ARG A 12 -10.98 -8.51 -2.10
C ARG A 12 -9.47 -8.57 -1.90
N ILE A 13 -8.92 -7.80 -0.97
CA ILE A 13 -7.48 -7.81 -0.65
C ILE A 13 -7.05 -9.19 -0.16
N MET A 14 -7.82 -9.82 0.72
CA MET A 14 -7.54 -11.19 1.19
C MET A 14 -7.59 -12.22 0.05
N ALA A 15 -8.52 -12.08 -0.89
CA ALA A 15 -8.57 -12.96 -2.06
C ALA A 15 -7.35 -12.79 -2.98
N LEU A 16 -6.88 -11.55 -3.19
CA LEU A 16 -5.68 -11.25 -3.98
C LEU A 16 -4.40 -11.77 -3.31
N ALA A 17 -4.39 -11.92 -1.98
CA ALA A 17 -3.23 -12.42 -1.26
C ALA A 17 -2.82 -13.85 -1.63
N ALA A 18 -3.75 -14.62 -2.20
CA ALA A 18 -3.47 -15.98 -2.71
C ALA A 18 -2.66 -15.96 -4.03
N ASP A 19 -2.69 -14.85 -4.78
CA ASP A 19 -1.93 -14.67 -6.03
C ASP A 19 -0.55 -14.07 -5.72
N THR A 20 0.31 -14.87 -5.09
CA THR A 20 1.68 -14.49 -4.73
C THR A 20 2.69 -15.46 -5.35
N ALA A 21 3.85 -14.93 -5.74
CA ALA A 21 4.96 -15.77 -6.19
C ALA A 21 5.57 -16.55 -5.03
N ASP A 22 6.00 -17.81 -5.29
CA ASP A 22 6.65 -18.66 -4.29
C ASP A 22 8.07 -18.19 -3.91
N ALA A 23 8.66 -17.31 -4.71
CA ALA A 23 9.99 -16.76 -4.50
C ALA A 23 9.93 -15.26 -4.15
N ARG A 24 10.89 -14.82 -3.35
CA ARG A 24 11.10 -13.38 -3.08
C ARG A 24 11.53 -12.66 -4.37
N LEU A 25 10.78 -11.63 -4.77
CA LEU A 25 11.04 -10.85 -6.00
C LEU A 25 11.84 -9.56 -5.72
N TRP A 26 12.02 -9.19 -4.47
CA TRP A 26 12.70 -7.97 -4.03
C TRP A 26 14.04 -8.27 -3.36
N SER A 27 14.95 -7.30 -3.33
CA SER A 27 16.31 -7.47 -2.75
C SER A 27 16.73 -6.33 -1.85
N GLU A 28 16.16 -5.14 -1.98
CA GLU A 28 16.51 -3.92 -1.27
C GLU A 28 15.40 -3.48 -0.33
N PRO A 29 15.64 -2.53 0.60
CA PRO A 29 14.58 -1.89 1.38
C PRO A 29 13.54 -1.24 0.49
N PHE A 30 12.29 -1.24 0.95
CA PHE A 30 11.20 -0.57 0.24
C PHE A 30 11.39 0.94 0.26
N ARG A 31 10.95 1.63 -0.79
CA ARG A 31 10.99 3.09 -0.82
C ARG A 31 9.70 3.70 -0.28
N GLN A 32 9.86 4.74 0.51
CA GLN A 32 8.80 5.70 0.81
C GLN A 32 8.68 6.71 -0.34
N LEU A 33 7.49 7.30 -0.52
CA LEU A 33 7.30 8.41 -1.45
C LEU A 33 8.26 9.55 -1.11
N GLY A 34 9.12 9.90 -2.05
CA GLY A 34 10.10 10.97 -1.88
C GLY A 34 9.46 12.35 -1.72
N ASN A 35 10.07 13.22 -0.92
CA ASN A 35 9.61 14.59 -0.65
C ASN A 35 8.15 14.66 -0.14
N SER A 36 7.69 13.62 0.54
CA SER A 36 6.37 13.57 1.14
C SER A 36 6.42 13.88 2.63
N GLN A 37 5.33 14.45 3.12
CA GLN A 37 5.04 14.59 4.54
C GLN A 37 4.09 13.46 4.97
N VAL A 38 4.34 12.86 6.12
CA VAL A 38 3.40 11.92 6.74
C VAL A 38 2.25 12.72 7.34
N GLU A 39 1.05 12.55 6.81
CA GLU A 39 -0.18 13.16 7.35
C GLU A 39 -0.85 12.25 8.39
N SER A 40 -0.77 10.93 8.17
CA SER A 40 -1.33 9.94 9.08
C SER A 40 -0.52 8.64 9.01
N GLY A 41 -0.19 8.09 10.18
CA GLY A 41 0.60 6.88 10.34
C GLY A 41 -0.23 5.60 10.42
N PHE A 42 0.47 4.46 10.43
CA PHE A 42 -0.14 3.15 10.68
C PHE A 42 -0.64 3.08 12.13
N ALA A 43 -1.83 2.53 12.30
CA ALA A 43 -2.54 2.39 13.57
C ALA A 43 -3.08 3.71 14.18
N ASP A 44 -3.06 4.81 13.45
CA ASP A 44 -3.73 6.05 13.88
C ASP A 44 -5.23 5.82 14.09
N HIS A 45 -5.76 6.29 15.21
CA HIS A 45 -7.19 6.26 15.50
C HIS A 45 -7.89 7.44 14.83
N ARG A 46 -8.87 7.13 13.98
CA ARG A 46 -9.68 8.13 13.26
C ARG A 46 -11.10 8.13 13.78
N THR A 47 -11.56 9.30 14.24
CA THR A 47 -12.95 9.54 14.57
C THR A 47 -13.61 10.30 13.43
N TYR A 48 -14.70 9.76 12.90
CA TYR A 48 -15.51 10.41 11.87
C TYR A 48 -16.66 11.15 12.53
N VAL A 49 -16.77 12.43 12.24
CA VAL A 49 -17.82 13.31 12.77
C VAL A 49 -18.72 13.75 11.62
N TYR A 50 -20.03 13.69 11.81
CA TYR A 50 -21.03 14.21 10.89
C TYR A 50 -22.03 15.04 11.67
N ASP A 51 -22.24 16.28 11.23
CA ASP A 51 -23.17 17.25 11.85
C ASP A 51 -22.93 17.49 13.35
N GLY A 52 -21.65 17.36 13.79
CA GLY A 52 -21.23 17.50 15.18
C GLY A 52 -21.25 16.23 16.02
N ASP A 53 -21.85 15.15 15.52
CA ASP A 53 -21.92 13.88 16.19
C ASP A 53 -20.84 12.89 15.68
N GLU A 54 -20.24 12.13 16.61
CA GLU A 54 -19.37 11.02 16.26
C GLU A 54 -20.20 9.90 15.63
N VAL A 55 -19.87 9.52 14.38
CA VAL A 55 -20.63 8.52 13.61
C VAL A 55 -19.86 7.23 13.35
N ASP A 56 -18.54 7.24 13.51
CA ASP A 56 -17.69 6.06 13.30
C ASP A 56 -16.29 6.25 13.88
N GLN A 57 -15.63 5.15 14.28
CA GLN A 57 -14.22 5.12 14.66
C GLN A 57 -13.50 4.02 13.85
N ARG A 58 -12.31 4.31 13.38
CA ARG A 58 -11.49 3.37 12.60
C ARG A 58 -10.01 3.51 12.93
N ILE A 59 -9.29 2.42 12.70
CA ILE A 59 -7.83 2.40 12.71
C ILE A 59 -7.32 2.57 11.29
N HIS A 60 -6.33 3.42 11.09
CA HIS A 60 -5.65 3.61 9.82
C HIS A 60 -4.68 2.45 9.56
N LEU A 61 -4.85 1.75 8.44
CA LEU A 61 -4.09 0.53 8.11
C LEU A 61 -3.03 0.76 7.01
N GLY A 62 -2.39 1.93 7.05
CA GLY A 62 -1.34 2.33 6.13
C GLY A 62 -0.70 3.64 6.56
N PHE A 63 -0.05 4.31 5.61
CA PHE A 63 0.47 5.66 5.74
C PHE A 63 -0.16 6.56 4.70
N ASP A 64 -0.62 7.74 5.09
CA ASP A 64 -1.02 8.79 4.17
C ASP A 64 0.18 9.73 3.99
N LEU A 65 0.68 9.78 2.76
CA LEU A 65 1.88 10.49 2.35
C LEU A 65 1.48 11.61 1.39
N ALA A 66 1.52 12.86 1.86
CA ALA A 66 1.23 14.02 1.04
C ALA A 66 2.49 14.62 0.42
N ALA A 67 2.39 14.98 -0.82
CA ALA A 67 3.38 15.75 -1.57
C ALA A 67 2.68 16.87 -2.33
N THR A 68 3.33 17.48 -3.34
CA THR A 68 2.59 18.32 -4.28
C THR A 68 1.60 17.46 -5.07
N ALA A 69 0.47 18.06 -5.48
CA ALA A 69 -0.59 17.31 -6.17
C ALA A 69 -0.10 16.67 -7.48
N ASN A 70 -0.66 15.51 -7.80
CA ASN A 70 -0.43 14.78 -9.04
C ASN A 70 1.05 14.38 -9.28
N VAL A 71 1.75 14.00 -8.22
CA VAL A 71 3.14 13.51 -8.32
C VAL A 71 3.18 12.07 -8.86
N PRO A 72 4.28 11.67 -9.54
CA PRO A 72 4.49 10.28 -9.90
C PRO A 72 4.54 9.38 -8.65
N ILE A 73 3.79 8.28 -8.69
CA ILE A 73 3.84 7.23 -7.69
C ILE A 73 4.66 6.09 -8.23
N LEU A 74 5.76 5.80 -7.54
CA LEU A 74 6.74 4.82 -7.96
C LEU A 74 6.58 3.51 -7.18
N ALA A 75 6.91 2.39 -7.82
CA ALA A 75 6.97 1.09 -7.16
C ALA A 75 8.01 1.11 -6.03
N ALA A 76 7.58 0.83 -4.81
CA ALA A 76 8.46 0.80 -3.64
C ALA A 76 9.53 -0.30 -3.73
N ASN A 77 9.26 -1.35 -4.50
CA ASN A 77 10.21 -2.42 -4.79
C ASN A 77 9.79 -3.20 -6.05
N THR A 78 10.67 -4.09 -6.51
CA THR A 78 10.42 -5.01 -7.64
C THR A 78 9.30 -5.98 -7.31
N GLY A 79 8.42 -6.24 -8.29
CA GLY A 79 7.30 -7.15 -8.13
C GLY A 79 6.45 -7.32 -9.39
N ARG A 80 5.31 -7.97 -9.21
CA ARG A 80 4.30 -8.20 -10.25
C ARG A 80 2.99 -7.51 -9.87
N ILE A 81 2.35 -6.82 -10.80
CA ILE A 81 1.06 -6.18 -10.58
C ILE A 81 -0.03 -7.25 -10.48
N ILE A 82 -0.73 -7.31 -9.34
CA ILE A 82 -1.86 -8.22 -9.12
C ILE A 82 -3.20 -7.50 -9.07
N TRP A 83 -3.20 -6.17 -8.94
CA TRP A 83 -4.38 -5.32 -9.02
C TRP A 83 -4.02 -3.97 -9.63
N ALA A 84 -4.86 -3.46 -10.55
CA ALA A 84 -4.71 -2.16 -11.18
C ALA A 84 -6.07 -1.65 -11.64
N ASP A 85 -6.95 -1.26 -10.69
CA ASP A 85 -8.33 -0.82 -10.95
C ASP A 85 -8.90 -0.08 -9.74
N PHE A 86 -10.15 0.37 -9.83
CA PHE A 86 -10.89 1.00 -8.74
C PHE A 86 -11.22 -0.02 -7.63
N LEU A 87 -10.89 0.33 -6.38
CA LEU A 87 -11.10 -0.54 -5.20
C LEU A 87 -11.85 0.20 -4.08
N GLY A 88 -13.09 0.52 -4.28
CA GLY A 88 -14.00 1.08 -3.28
C GLY A 88 -13.44 2.30 -2.53
N ILE A 89 -13.22 2.18 -1.20
CA ILE A 89 -12.68 3.30 -0.41
C ILE A 89 -11.28 3.73 -0.83
N TYR A 90 -10.48 2.83 -1.40
CA TYR A 90 -9.12 3.10 -1.88
C TYR A 90 -9.07 3.87 -3.20
N GLY A 91 -10.23 4.00 -3.91
CA GLY A 91 -10.25 4.65 -5.22
C GLY A 91 -9.46 3.87 -6.27
N ASN A 92 -8.82 4.56 -7.21
CA ASN A 92 -7.88 3.93 -8.13
C ASN A 92 -6.69 3.41 -7.33
N CYS A 93 -6.46 2.11 -7.45
CA CYS A 93 -5.54 1.38 -6.59
C CYS A 93 -4.67 0.43 -7.41
N VAL A 94 -3.41 0.36 -7.06
CA VAL A 94 -2.46 -0.64 -7.56
C VAL A 94 -1.99 -1.50 -6.39
N ILE A 95 -1.91 -2.82 -6.59
CA ILE A 95 -1.28 -3.75 -5.65
C ILE A 95 -0.18 -4.50 -6.38
N VAL A 96 1.01 -4.47 -5.80
CA VAL A 96 2.21 -5.16 -6.29
C VAL A 96 2.51 -6.35 -5.40
N ASP A 97 2.59 -7.55 -5.98
CA ASP A 97 3.10 -8.75 -5.30
C ASP A 97 4.63 -8.76 -5.35
N HIS A 98 5.25 -8.90 -4.20
CA HIS A 98 6.71 -9.00 -4.05
C HIS A 98 7.18 -10.43 -3.76
N GLY A 99 6.25 -11.38 -3.82
CA GLY A 99 6.47 -12.79 -3.53
C GLY A 99 6.40 -13.15 -2.05
N MET A 100 6.20 -14.44 -1.78
CA MET A 100 6.11 -15.01 -0.43
C MET A 100 5.03 -14.36 0.44
N GLY A 101 3.92 -13.92 -0.17
CA GLY A 101 2.80 -13.27 0.52
C GLY A 101 3.00 -11.79 0.85
N LEU A 102 4.14 -11.20 0.49
CA LEU A 102 4.42 -9.78 0.71
C LEU A 102 3.89 -8.94 -0.45
N GLN A 103 3.09 -7.94 -0.15
CA GLN A 103 2.49 -7.04 -1.14
C GLN A 103 2.58 -5.59 -0.70
N SER A 104 2.60 -4.66 -1.66
CA SER A 104 2.42 -3.23 -1.40
C SER A 104 1.19 -2.70 -2.13
N LEU A 105 0.46 -1.80 -1.46
CA LEU A 105 -0.78 -1.20 -1.93
C LEU A 105 -0.59 0.31 -2.07
N TYR A 106 -1.03 0.84 -3.22
CA TYR A 106 -0.95 2.26 -3.58
C TYR A 106 -2.35 2.73 -3.95
N ALA A 107 -2.93 3.64 -3.16
CA ALA A 107 -4.32 4.04 -3.32
C ALA A 107 -4.49 5.55 -3.52
N HIS A 108 -5.74 5.95 -3.80
CA HIS A 108 -6.19 7.30 -4.10
C HIS A 108 -5.58 7.90 -5.37
N LEU A 109 -5.09 7.06 -6.30
CA LEU A 109 -4.44 7.51 -7.52
C LEU A 109 -5.40 8.29 -8.43
N SER A 110 -4.91 9.34 -9.08
CA SER A 110 -5.64 10.05 -10.15
C SER A 110 -5.62 9.26 -11.46
N SER A 111 -4.51 8.53 -11.71
CA SER A 111 -4.35 7.69 -12.89
C SER A 111 -3.51 6.44 -12.55
N ILE A 112 -3.75 5.36 -13.30
CA ILE A 112 -3.00 4.10 -13.24
C ILE A 112 -2.26 3.95 -14.55
N GLY A 113 -0.94 3.72 -14.51
CA GLY A 113 -0.05 3.57 -15.65
C GLY A 113 0.34 2.12 -15.98
N VAL A 114 -0.09 1.16 -15.17
CA VAL A 114 0.29 -0.27 -15.26
C VAL A 114 -0.95 -1.16 -15.40
N ARG A 115 -0.75 -2.43 -15.71
CA ARG A 115 -1.81 -3.45 -15.85
C ARG A 115 -1.49 -4.68 -15.02
N VAL A 116 -2.52 -5.41 -14.64
CA VAL A 116 -2.38 -6.72 -13.99
C VAL A 116 -1.54 -7.66 -14.88
N GLY A 117 -0.54 -8.29 -14.27
CA GLY A 117 0.43 -9.15 -14.92
C GLY A 117 1.75 -8.46 -15.31
N ASP A 118 1.81 -7.14 -15.33
CA ASP A 118 3.06 -6.42 -15.59
C ASP A 118 4.08 -6.71 -14.48
N THR A 119 5.35 -6.86 -14.86
CA THR A 119 6.47 -6.86 -13.93
C THR A 119 7.01 -5.43 -13.82
N VAL A 120 7.21 -4.96 -12.61
CA VAL A 120 7.78 -3.64 -12.33
C VAL A 120 9.08 -3.79 -11.54
N SER A 121 10.03 -2.95 -11.85
CA SER A 121 11.24 -2.75 -11.06
C SER A 121 10.97 -1.70 -9.98
N ARG A 122 11.80 -1.69 -8.94
CA ARG A 122 11.82 -0.59 -7.99
C ARG A 122 12.01 0.74 -8.74
N ASP A 123 11.23 1.75 -8.40
CA ASP A 123 11.18 3.08 -9.01
C ASP A 123 10.46 3.21 -10.36
N ASP A 124 9.90 2.12 -10.91
CA ASP A 124 9.01 2.24 -12.07
C ASP A 124 7.73 2.99 -11.70
N GLU A 125 7.23 3.86 -12.59
CA GLU A 125 6.01 4.64 -12.36
C GLU A 125 4.77 3.74 -12.45
N LEU A 126 3.97 3.71 -11.38
CA LEU A 126 2.70 2.98 -11.29
C LEU A 126 1.50 3.84 -11.70
N GLY A 127 1.63 5.15 -11.58
CA GLY A 127 0.55 6.11 -11.80
C GLY A 127 0.84 7.45 -11.12
N ARG A 128 -0.21 8.23 -10.83
CA ARG A 128 -0.07 9.54 -10.21
C ARG A 128 -0.94 9.67 -8.97
N SER A 129 -0.46 10.42 -7.98
CA SER A 129 -1.23 10.74 -6.78
C SER A 129 -2.52 11.47 -7.13
N GLY A 130 -3.51 11.40 -6.25
CA GLY A 130 -4.81 12.02 -6.44
C GLY A 130 -5.68 11.93 -5.20
N MET A 131 -7.00 11.97 -5.42
CA MET A 131 -7.99 11.98 -4.35
C MET A 131 -9.21 11.10 -4.68
N THR A 132 -9.02 10.03 -5.45
CA THR A 132 -10.11 9.11 -5.77
C THR A 132 -10.47 8.23 -4.56
N GLY A 133 -11.69 7.72 -4.52
CA GLY A 133 -12.19 6.94 -3.39
C GLY A 133 -12.55 7.82 -2.17
N LEU A 134 -12.20 7.37 -0.97
CA LEU A 134 -12.49 8.10 0.28
C LEU A 134 -11.25 8.89 0.74
N ALA A 135 -10.89 9.93 0.02
CA ALA A 135 -9.78 10.82 0.28
C ALA A 135 -10.24 12.27 0.51
N GLY A 136 -9.63 12.97 1.44
CA GLY A 136 -9.91 14.38 1.75
C GLY A 136 -9.08 15.38 0.96
N GLY A 137 -8.04 14.93 0.26
CA GLY A 137 -7.10 15.71 -0.53
C GLY A 137 -6.17 14.81 -1.34
N ASP A 138 -5.31 15.42 -2.17
CA ASP A 138 -4.32 14.67 -2.96
C ASP A 138 -3.22 14.11 -2.05
N HIS A 139 -3.16 12.80 -1.93
CA HIS A 139 -2.13 12.08 -1.19
C HIS A 139 -2.00 10.63 -1.71
N LEU A 140 -0.91 9.97 -1.36
CA LEU A 140 -0.76 8.53 -1.51
C LEU A 140 -1.15 7.85 -0.19
N HIS A 141 -2.16 6.98 -0.21
CA HIS A 141 -2.30 5.97 0.84
C HIS A 141 -1.44 4.77 0.47
N PHE A 142 -0.43 4.48 1.29
CA PHE A 142 0.52 3.38 1.12
C PHE A 142 0.37 2.36 2.24
N ALA A 143 0.27 1.09 1.89
CA ALA A 143 0.26 0.00 2.86
C ALA A 143 1.17 -1.15 2.44
N ILE A 144 1.74 -1.85 3.41
CA ILE A 144 2.36 -3.16 3.24
C ILE A 144 1.41 -4.21 3.76
N LEU A 145 1.25 -5.29 3.00
CA LEU A 145 0.38 -6.41 3.33
C LEU A 145 1.24 -7.68 3.43
N LEU A 146 1.00 -8.48 4.44
CA LEU A 146 1.56 -9.83 4.56
C LEU A 146 0.41 -10.83 4.58
N HIS A 147 0.32 -11.66 3.54
CA HIS A 147 -0.80 -12.58 3.32
C HIS A 147 -2.17 -11.87 3.41
N GLY A 148 -2.27 -10.64 2.86
CA GLY A 148 -3.48 -9.82 2.86
C GLY A 148 -3.72 -9.02 4.15
N TRP A 149 -2.95 -9.24 5.21
CA TRP A 149 -3.05 -8.48 6.44
C TRP A 149 -2.16 -7.24 6.42
N PRO A 150 -2.72 -6.05 6.69
CA PRO A 150 -1.91 -4.83 6.78
C PRO A 150 -0.94 -4.90 7.95
N ILE A 151 0.32 -4.56 7.66
CA ILE A 151 1.40 -4.46 8.64
C ILE A 151 2.08 -3.09 8.53
N THR A 152 2.85 -2.70 9.56
CA THR A 152 3.53 -1.41 9.55
C THR A 152 4.56 -1.30 8.42
N PRO A 153 4.48 -0.30 7.54
CA PRO A 153 5.49 -0.06 6.51
C PRO A 153 6.86 0.37 7.03
N MET A 154 6.93 0.94 8.25
CA MET A 154 8.19 1.51 8.80
C MET A 154 9.33 0.52 8.82
N GLU A 155 9.06 -0.73 9.19
CA GLU A 155 10.05 -1.80 9.24
C GLU A 155 10.62 -2.11 7.85
N TRP A 156 9.79 -2.04 6.82
CA TRP A 156 10.16 -2.34 5.44
C TRP A 156 10.96 -1.22 4.76
N TRP A 157 10.92 -0.01 5.31
CA TRP A 157 11.76 1.12 4.91
C TRP A 157 13.13 1.13 5.59
N ASP A 158 13.30 0.38 6.70
CA ASP A 158 14.55 0.34 7.48
C ASP A 158 15.49 -0.77 6.95
N PRO A 159 16.65 -0.41 6.35
CA PRO A 159 17.62 -1.38 5.86
C PRO A 159 18.22 -2.25 6.97
N HIS A 160 18.38 -1.74 8.20
CA HIS A 160 18.90 -2.50 9.32
C HIS A 160 17.91 -3.56 9.78
N TRP A 161 16.64 -3.21 9.87
CA TRP A 161 15.60 -4.18 10.23
C TRP A 161 15.51 -5.30 9.19
N ILE A 162 15.52 -4.96 7.88
CA ILE A 162 15.49 -5.96 6.80
C ILE A 162 16.70 -6.89 6.86
N GLU A 163 17.92 -6.34 7.04
CA GLU A 163 19.12 -7.17 7.15
C GLU A 163 19.03 -8.11 8.36
N ASP A 164 18.68 -7.60 9.55
CA ASP A 164 18.68 -8.37 10.80
C ASP A 164 17.50 -9.36 10.89
N ARG A 165 16.33 -8.99 10.40
CA ARG A 165 15.11 -9.79 10.60
C ARG A 165 14.78 -10.69 9.43
N ILE A 166 15.20 -10.34 8.22
CA ILE A 166 14.86 -11.07 7.00
C ILE A 166 16.12 -11.68 6.36
N THR A 167 17.04 -10.84 5.85
CA THR A 167 18.11 -11.29 4.97
C THR A 167 19.07 -12.24 5.67
N ARG A 168 19.54 -11.89 6.88
CA ARG A 168 20.45 -12.74 7.67
C ARG A 168 19.82 -14.10 8.00
N LYS A 169 18.53 -14.13 8.31
CA LYS A 169 17.82 -15.39 8.64
C LYS A 169 17.62 -16.27 7.41
N LEU A 170 17.29 -15.70 6.27
CA LEU A 170 17.15 -16.46 5.03
C LEU A 170 18.49 -17.06 4.58
N ARG A 171 19.61 -16.32 4.72
CA ARG A 171 20.96 -16.86 4.45
C ARG A 171 21.36 -18.01 5.40
N ALA A 172 20.87 -17.99 6.62
CA ALA A 172 21.17 -19.03 7.60
C ALA A 172 20.34 -20.31 7.41
N ALA A 173 19.24 -20.21 6.64
CA ALA A 173 18.33 -21.32 6.34
C ALA A 173 18.60 -21.99 4.97
N SER A 174 19.46 -21.40 4.13
CA SER A 174 19.90 -21.90 2.84
C SER A 174 21.26 -22.61 2.95
#